data_ae4c40feed03325e73f62bfdae1287d9
#
_entry.id   ae4c40feed03325e73f62bfdae1287d9
#
_cell.length_a   1.000
_cell.length_b   1.000
_cell.length_c   1.000
_cell.angle_alpha   90.00
_cell.angle_beta   90.00
_cell.angle_gamma   90.00
#
_symmetry.space_group_name_H-M   'P 1'
#
loop_
_entity.id
_entity.type
_entity.pdbx_description
1 polymer ?
#
loop_
_entity_poly.entity_id
_entity_poly.type
_entity_poly.pdbx_seq_one_letter_code
_entity_poly.pdbx_strand_id
1 'polypeptide(L)'
;MRAACCEATVLRHEVIADDIRLLTALWPDREHAPHAGQFFTLRAWGADEAPFLSRPISVHKWDAETQTVEFLYAVVGEGTRKLTALKKGDSFQLTGPMGNGFDVAGILSKYQKIAVVGGGIGTAPMYQLTRELAAGGVKPDVFFGFRDKPYCMEEYRSIAGIVKVSTDTGAVGFHGFVTQLYDPADYDVVLVCGPTVMMRNAARLCAEKGTPCFVSLEKKMACGIGACLGCTCETRGGEGKSVCKNGPVFDAAEVF
;
A
#
# COMPACT_ATOMS: atom_id res chain seq x y z
N MET A 1 -7.03 14.71 -10.75
CA MET A 1 -7.09 14.72 -9.27
C MET A 1 -6.16 15.83 -8.77
N ARG A 2 -6.62 16.74 -7.90
CA ARG A 2 -5.75 17.75 -7.26
C ARG A 2 -5.27 17.19 -5.95
N ALA A 3 -3.95 17.07 -5.75
CA ALA A 3 -3.38 16.78 -4.45
C ALA A 3 -3.42 18.07 -3.60
N ALA A 4 -3.91 17.98 -2.38
CA ALA A 4 -3.82 19.06 -1.43
C ALA A 4 -2.50 18.99 -0.65
N CYS A 5 -1.95 20.14 -0.26
CA CYS A 5 -0.80 20.22 0.61
C CYS A 5 -1.22 20.99 1.87
N CYS A 6 -1.12 20.37 3.01
CA CYS A 6 -1.53 20.96 4.28
C CYS A 6 -0.62 20.53 5.44
N GLU A 7 -0.72 21.23 6.54
CA GLU A 7 -0.22 20.76 7.82
C GLU A 7 -1.23 19.79 8.44
N ALA A 8 -0.77 18.58 8.73
CA ALA A 8 -1.52 17.55 9.41
C ALA A 8 -1.06 17.45 10.86
N THR A 9 -1.99 17.19 11.77
CA THR A 9 -1.69 17.01 13.20
C THR A 9 -1.56 15.53 13.53
N VAL A 10 -0.49 15.15 14.22
CA VAL A 10 -0.27 13.79 14.72
C VAL A 10 -1.23 13.51 15.88
N LEU A 11 -2.05 12.48 15.73
CA LEU A 11 -2.95 12.01 16.78
C LEU A 11 -2.33 10.87 17.59
N ARG A 12 -1.59 10.00 16.92
CA ARG A 12 -0.93 8.83 17.50
C ARG A 12 0.27 8.43 16.66
N HIS A 13 1.33 7.96 17.29
CA HIS A 13 2.49 7.42 16.61
C HIS A 13 3.07 6.26 17.43
N GLU A 14 3.04 5.05 16.87
CA GLU A 14 3.30 3.82 17.60
C GLU A 14 4.40 2.99 16.95
N VAL A 15 5.11 2.27 17.79
CA VAL A 15 6.04 1.22 17.39
C VAL A 15 5.25 -0.08 17.26
N ILE A 16 5.16 -0.59 16.04
CA ILE A 16 4.45 -1.85 15.74
C ILE A 16 5.42 -3.04 15.75
N ALA A 17 6.61 -2.84 15.20
CA ALA A 17 7.74 -3.77 15.25
C ALA A 17 9.04 -2.97 15.24
N ASP A 18 10.19 -3.62 15.30
CA ASP A 18 11.50 -2.95 15.46
C ASP A 18 11.70 -1.79 14.48
N ASP A 19 11.39 -2.01 13.20
CA ASP A 19 11.52 -1.03 12.12
C ASP A 19 10.17 -0.59 11.52
N ILE A 20 9.03 -0.98 12.11
CA ILE A 20 7.69 -0.64 11.61
C ILE A 20 7.01 0.34 12.57
N ARG A 21 6.43 1.39 12.00
CA ARG A 21 5.70 2.45 12.71
C ARG A 21 4.31 2.63 12.13
N LEU A 22 3.36 2.94 13.01
CA LEU A 22 2.01 3.37 12.64
C LEU A 22 1.82 4.81 13.07
N LEU A 23 1.66 5.70 12.10
CA LEU A 23 1.38 7.12 12.29
C LEU A 23 -0.09 7.39 11.95
N THR A 24 -0.85 7.88 12.92
CA THR A 24 -2.22 8.36 12.73
C THR A 24 -2.23 9.88 12.76
N ALA A 25 -2.78 10.50 11.72
CA ALA A 25 -2.86 11.94 11.59
C ALA A 25 -4.26 12.40 11.21
N LEU A 26 -4.61 13.63 11.61
CA LEU A 26 -5.80 14.31 11.14
C LEU A 26 -5.57 14.80 9.70
N TRP A 27 -6.47 14.43 8.78
CA TRP A 27 -6.48 14.94 7.41
C TRP A 27 -7.57 16.04 7.29
N PRO A 28 -7.19 17.32 7.19
CA PRO A 28 -8.18 18.41 7.27
C PRO A 28 -8.98 18.62 5.99
N ASP A 29 -8.52 18.09 4.86
CA ASP A 29 -9.19 18.26 3.56
C ASP A 29 -10.33 17.24 3.41
N ARG A 30 -11.56 17.78 3.45
CA ARG A 30 -12.79 16.97 3.31
C ARG A 30 -13.16 16.66 1.86
N GLU A 31 -12.63 17.41 0.91
CA GLU A 31 -12.98 17.28 -0.50
C GLU A 31 -12.21 16.14 -1.17
N HIS A 32 -11.06 15.78 -0.60
CA HIS A 32 -10.16 14.78 -1.15
C HIS A 32 -9.95 13.60 -0.20
N ALA A 33 -10.97 12.76 -0.08
CA ALA A 33 -10.86 11.50 0.65
C ALA A 33 -9.92 10.53 -0.06
N PRO A 34 -8.94 9.92 0.63
CA PRO A 34 -8.07 8.92 0.01
C PRO A 34 -8.80 7.59 -0.21
N HIS A 35 -8.37 6.86 -1.24
CA HIS A 35 -8.86 5.53 -1.59
C HIS A 35 -7.75 4.48 -1.49
N ALA A 36 -8.16 3.21 -1.45
CA ALA A 36 -7.25 2.08 -1.41
C ALA A 36 -6.17 2.13 -2.50
N GLY A 37 -4.91 1.95 -2.11
CA GLY A 37 -3.76 1.98 -3.01
C GLY A 37 -3.21 3.37 -3.33
N GLN A 38 -3.85 4.44 -2.90
CA GLN A 38 -3.27 5.79 -2.97
C GLN A 38 -2.21 6.01 -1.89
N PHE A 39 -1.43 7.07 -2.05
CA PHE A 39 -0.35 7.44 -1.13
C PHE A 39 -0.33 8.95 -0.88
N PHE A 40 0.41 9.33 0.15
CA PHE A 40 0.77 10.71 0.45
C PHE A 40 2.28 10.88 0.49
N THR A 41 2.77 12.11 0.32
CA THR A 41 4.14 12.43 0.70
C THR A 41 4.16 13.12 2.04
N LEU A 42 5.01 12.62 2.95
CA LEU A 42 5.16 13.08 4.32
C LEU A 42 6.50 13.80 4.50
N ARG A 43 6.50 14.93 5.21
CA ARG A 43 7.69 15.69 5.57
C ARG A 43 7.55 16.26 6.99
N ALA A 44 8.49 15.92 7.85
CA ALA A 44 8.54 16.36 9.25
C ALA A 44 9.85 17.10 9.58
N TRP A 45 10.42 17.81 8.60
CA TRP A 45 11.67 18.56 8.74
C TRP A 45 11.64 19.80 7.85
N GLY A 46 12.51 20.78 8.17
CA GLY A 46 12.57 22.06 7.49
C GLY A 46 12.86 21.98 5.99
N ALA A 47 12.50 23.03 5.25
CA ALA A 47 12.71 23.08 3.80
C ALA A 47 14.20 22.99 3.42
N ASP A 48 15.07 23.54 4.26
CA ASP A 48 16.53 23.61 4.05
C ASP A 48 17.26 22.39 4.64
N GLU A 49 16.53 21.42 5.20
CA GLU A 49 17.11 20.22 5.78
C GLU A 49 17.08 19.03 4.83
N ALA A 50 18.16 18.24 4.85
CA ALA A 50 18.17 16.94 4.21
C ALA A 50 17.29 15.93 4.97
N PRO A 51 16.69 14.97 4.26
CA PRO A 51 16.66 14.81 2.81
C PRO A 51 15.68 15.80 2.15
N PHE A 52 16.04 16.36 0.99
CA PHE A 52 15.23 17.38 0.33
C PHE A 52 13.86 16.91 -0.14
N LEU A 53 13.70 15.61 -0.40
CA LEU A 53 12.43 15.06 -0.88
C LEU A 53 11.60 14.52 0.28
N SER A 54 10.29 14.74 0.24
CA SER A 54 9.30 14.11 1.13
C SER A 54 9.24 12.59 0.90
N ARG A 55 8.68 11.85 1.85
CA ARG A 55 8.56 10.38 1.76
C ARG A 55 7.20 9.97 1.26
N PRO A 56 7.11 9.28 0.10
CA PRO A 56 5.85 8.69 -0.34
C PRO A 56 5.53 7.49 0.57
N ILE A 57 4.38 7.53 1.20
CA ILE A 57 3.87 6.47 2.08
C ILE A 57 2.42 6.17 1.69
N SER A 58 2.12 4.91 1.47
CA SER A 58 0.79 4.44 1.12
C SER A 58 -0.21 4.64 2.26
N VAL A 59 -1.45 4.90 1.92
CA VAL A 59 -2.56 4.92 2.88
C VAL A 59 -2.75 3.52 3.44
N HIS A 60 -2.62 3.38 4.75
CA HIS A 60 -2.93 2.14 5.46
C HIS A 60 -4.41 2.06 5.78
N LYS A 61 -4.97 3.15 6.32
CA LYS A 61 -6.38 3.26 6.66
C LYS A 61 -6.85 4.70 6.53
N TRP A 62 -8.06 4.87 6.07
CA TRP A 62 -8.81 6.12 6.10
C TRP A 62 -10.10 5.94 6.86
N ASP A 63 -10.41 6.88 7.73
CA ASP A 63 -11.65 6.95 8.45
C ASP A 63 -12.32 8.31 8.17
N ALA A 64 -13.44 8.27 7.45
CA ALA A 64 -14.15 9.45 6.99
C ALA A 64 -14.93 10.15 8.12
N GLU A 65 -15.33 9.42 9.17
CA GLU A 65 -16.08 9.99 10.30
C GLU A 65 -15.18 10.84 11.17
N THR A 66 -14.01 10.31 11.50
CA THR A 66 -13.01 10.98 12.32
C THR A 66 -12.02 11.83 11.51
N GLN A 67 -12.04 11.73 10.17
CA GLN A 67 -11.09 12.37 9.26
C GLN A 67 -9.63 12.02 9.58
N THR A 68 -9.39 10.79 9.94
CA THR A 68 -8.05 10.31 10.26
C THR A 68 -7.49 9.44 9.16
N VAL A 69 -6.22 9.68 8.84
CA VAL A 69 -5.43 8.82 7.94
C VAL A 69 -4.34 8.14 8.73
N GLU A 70 -4.16 6.86 8.48
CA GLU A 70 -3.10 6.05 9.09
C GLU A 70 -2.07 5.64 8.03
N PHE A 71 -0.81 5.73 8.43
CA PHE A 71 0.35 5.36 7.63
C PHE A 71 1.15 4.29 8.37
N LEU A 72 1.14 3.06 7.88
CA LEU A 72 2.03 2.00 8.34
C LEU A 72 3.29 2.03 7.45
N TYR A 73 4.46 2.26 8.03
CA TYR A 73 5.69 2.43 7.27
C TYR A 73 6.91 1.79 7.90
N ALA A 74 7.88 1.42 7.07
CA ALA A 74 9.17 0.91 7.51
C ALA A 74 10.19 2.04 7.66
N VAL A 75 11.01 1.96 8.71
CA VAL A 75 12.11 2.89 8.98
C VAL A 75 13.37 2.41 8.25
N VAL A 76 13.50 2.81 6.98
CA VAL A 76 14.58 2.32 6.10
C VAL A 76 15.64 3.35 5.74
N GLY A 77 15.40 4.63 6.05
CA GLY A 77 16.34 5.70 5.68
C GLY A 77 16.15 6.96 6.49
N GLU A 78 16.94 7.99 6.18
CA GLU A 78 17.00 9.23 6.97
C GLU A 78 15.62 9.90 7.11
N GLY A 79 14.86 10.06 6.02
CA GLY A 79 13.54 10.69 6.08
C GLY A 79 12.54 9.91 6.93
N THR A 80 12.50 8.58 6.82
CA THR A 80 11.64 7.76 7.69
C THR A 80 12.12 7.75 9.15
N ARG A 81 13.44 7.88 9.40
CA ARG A 81 13.96 8.11 10.76
C ARG A 81 13.52 9.46 11.32
N LYS A 82 13.55 10.55 10.52
CA LYS A 82 13.05 11.86 10.97
C LYS A 82 11.55 11.80 11.31
N LEU A 83 10.74 11.06 10.54
CA LEU A 83 9.33 10.84 10.87
C LEU A 83 9.15 10.20 12.26
N THR A 84 10.06 9.33 12.72
CA THR A 84 9.92 8.67 14.02
C THR A 84 10.01 9.63 15.23
N ALA A 85 10.50 10.84 15.03
CA ALA A 85 10.56 11.85 16.08
C ALA A 85 9.21 12.54 16.37
N LEU A 86 8.25 12.41 15.46
CA LEU A 86 6.92 12.98 15.62
C LEU A 86 6.18 12.40 16.82
N LYS A 87 5.56 13.27 17.61
CA LYS A 87 4.76 12.94 18.78
C LYS A 87 3.34 13.46 18.63
N LYS A 88 2.42 12.92 19.42
CA LYS A 88 1.06 13.42 19.49
C LYS A 88 1.03 14.94 19.72
N GLY A 89 0.30 15.64 18.87
CA GLY A 89 0.16 17.10 18.86
C GLY A 89 1.15 17.82 17.93
N ASP A 90 2.18 17.15 17.45
CA ASP A 90 3.10 17.75 16.47
C ASP A 90 2.39 17.94 15.11
N SER A 91 2.86 18.93 14.36
CA SER A 91 2.44 19.17 12.99
C SER A 91 3.52 18.71 12.00
N PHE A 92 3.09 18.24 10.85
CA PHE A 92 3.97 17.89 9.74
C PHE A 92 3.29 18.13 8.40
N GLN A 93 4.10 18.32 7.34
CA GLN A 93 3.56 18.53 6.00
C GLN A 93 3.09 17.20 5.41
N LEU A 94 1.84 17.20 4.95
CA LEU A 94 1.17 16.09 4.31
C LEU A 94 0.64 16.55 2.95
N THR A 95 1.06 15.89 1.86
CA THR A 95 0.60 16.20 0.51
C THR A 95 -0.01 14.98 -0.14
N GLY A 96 -1.25 15.08 -0.59
CA GLY A 96 -2.01 14.00 -1.21
C GLY A 96 -3.51 14.26 -1.23
N PRO A 97 -4.34 13.21 -1.39
CA PRO A 97 -3.94 11.88 -1.85
C PRO A 97 -3.43 11.90 -3.28
N MET A 98 -2.51 11.00 -3.62
CA MET A 98 -1.88 10.92 -4.94
C MET A 98 -1.99 9.52 -5.54
N GLY A 99 -1.88 9.47 -6.87
CA GLY A 99 -1.94 8.23 -7.64
C GLY A 99 -3.34 7.71 -7.89
N ASN A 100 -3.42 6.76 -8.82
CA ASN A 100 -4.61 5.98 -9.12
C ASN A 100 -4.53 4.70 -8.28
N GLY A 101 -5.37 4.59 -7.26
CA GLY A 101 -5.48 3.39 -6.41
C GLY A 101 -6.15 2.21 -7.12
N PHE A 102 -6.60 1.25 -6.35
CA PHE A 102 -7.43 0.16 -6.86
C PHE A 102 -8.82 0.68 -7.24
N ASP A 103 -9.30 0.33 -8.42
CA ASP A 103 -10.69 0.57 -8.82
C ASP A 103 -11.61 -0.44 -8.12
N VAL A 104 -11.88 -0.20 -6.84
CA VAL A 104 -12.65 -1.12 -5.99
C VAL A 104 -14.07 -1.32 -6.55
N ALA A 105 -14.72 -0.27 -7.06
CA ALA A 105 -16.04 -0.37 -7.65
C ALA A 105 -16.02 -1.27 -8.92
N GLY A 106 -15.05 -1.06 -9.80
CA GLY A 106 -14.85 -1.88 -10.99
C GLY A 106 -14.49 -3.33 -10.64
N ILE A 107 -13.69 -3.55 -9.61
CA ILE A 107 -13.34 -4.88 -9.10
C ILE A 107 -14.60 -5.60 -8.59
N LEU A 108 -15.38 -4.97 -7.71
CA LEU A 108 -16.59 -5.54 -7.12
C LEU A 108 -17.69 -5.82 -8.17
N SER A 109 -17.73 -5.05 -9.26
CA SER A 109 -18.70 -5.27 -10.35
C SER A 109 -18.40 -6.53 -11.18
N LYS A 110 -17.16 -7.03 -11.15
CA LYS A 110 -16.69 -8.11 -12.04
C LYS A 110 -16.31 -9.38 -11.29
N TYR A 111 -15.84 -9.28 -10.05
CA TYR A 111 -15.18 -10.37 -9.34
C TYR A 111 -15.82 -10.61 -7.97
N GLN A 112 -15.95 -11.87 -7.60
CA GLN A 112 -16.52 -12.31 -6.31
C GLN A 112 -15.48 -13.00 -5.43
N LYS A 113 -14.62 -13.80 -6.04
CA LYS A 113 -13.52 -14.49 -5.34
C LYS A 113 -12.23 -13.71 -5.51
N ILE A 114 -11.86 -12.96 -4.50
CA ILE A 114 -10.74 -12.01 -4.55
C ILE A 114 -9.62 -12.47 -3.61
N ALA A 115 -8.40 -12.60 -4.13
CA ALA A 115 -7.20 -12.78 -3.31
C ALA A 115 -6.47 -11.45 -3.15
N VAL A 116 -6.17 -11.07 -1.91
CA VAL A 116 -5.32 -9.93 -1.54
C VAL A 116 -3.99 -10.47 -1.05
N VAL A 117 -2.91 -10.13 -1.75
CA VAL A 117 -1.56 -10.68 -1.49
C VAL A 117 -0.60 -9.55 -1.14
N GLY A 118 0.06 -9.65 0.01
CA GLY A 118 1.01 -8.65 0.47
C GLY A 118 2.35 -9.24 0.91
N GLY A 119 3.43 -8.47 0.76
CA GLY A 119 4.76 -8.87 1.23
C GLY A 119 5.47 -7.78 2.02
N GLY A 120 5.91 -8.08 3.24
CA GLY A 120 6.59 -7.12 4.12
C GLY A 120 5.77 -5.86 4.32
N ILE A 121 6.36 -4.68 4.11
CA ILE A 121 5.64 -3.41 4.25
C ILE A 121 4.57 -3.19 3.16
N GLY A 122 4.61 -3.93 2.06
CA GLY A 122 3.55 -3.92 1.05
C GLY A 122 2.19 -4.40 1.56
N THR A 123 2.12 -4.98 2.76
CA THR A 123 0.85 -5.27 3.45
C THR A 123 0.14 -3.99 3.90
N ALA A 124 0.84 -2.88 4.07
CA ALA A 124 0.29 -1.62 4.57
C ALA A 124 -0.91 -1.10 3.75
N PRO A 125 -0.82 -0.93 2.41
CA PRO A 125 -1.96 -0.46 1.60
C PRO A 125 -3.08 -1.49 1.46
N MET A 126 -2.81 -2.76 1.75
CA MET A 126 -3.80 -3.83 1.61
C MET A 126 -4.89 -3.78 2.67
N TYR A 127 -4.65 -3.10 3.80
CA TYR A 127 -5.67 -2.96 4.83
C TYR A 127 -6.85 -2.09 4.35
N GLN A 128 -6.58 -0.90 3.81
CA GLN A 128 -7.65 -0.06 3.25
C GLN A 128 -8.37 -0.77 2.10
N LEU A 129 -7.64 -1.46 1.23
CA LEU A 129 -8.23 -2.25 0.14
C LEU A 129 -9.20 -3.31 0.67
N THR A 130 -8.76 -4.12 1.64
CA THR A 130 -9.59 -5.16 2.25
C THR A 130 -10.84 -4.57 2.92
N ARG A 131 -10.72 -3.42 3.59
CA ARG A 131 -11.86 -2.71 4.20
C ARG A 131 -12.87 -2.24 3.14
N GLU A 132 -12.41 -1.64 2.05
CA GLU A 132 -13.30 -1.16 0.98
C GLU A 132 -14.00 -2.32 0.26
N LEU A 133 -13.30 -3.43 0.01
CA LEU A 133 -13.90 -4.64 -0.55
C LEU A 133 -14.96 -5.22 0.38
N ALA A 134 -14.65 -5.33 1.68
CA ALA A 134 -15.59 -5.83 2.69
C ALA A 134 -16.83 -4.93 2.85
N ALA A 135 -16.64 -3.61 2.83
CA ALA A 135 -17.75 -2.64 2.83
C ALA A 135 -18.64 -2.77 1.57
N GLY A 136 -18.06 -3.17 0.44
CA GLY A 136 -18.78 -3.50 -0.79
C GLY A 136 -19.41 -4.90 -0.81
N GLY A 137 -19.34 -5.64 0.30
CA GLY A 137 -20.00 -6.94 0.47
C GLY A 137 -19.16 -8.16 0.13
N VAL A 138 -17.91 -7.99 -0.29
CA VAL A 138 -17.00 -9.10 -0.62
C VAL A 138 -15.87 -9.16 0.41
N LYS A 139 -15.79 -10.23 1.20
CA LYS A 139 -14.67 -10.50 2.09
C LYS A 139 -13.57 -11.24 1.31
N PRO A 140 -12.46 -10.58 0.94
CA PRO A 140 -11.40 -11.25 0.20
C PRO A 140 -10.62 -12.21 1.09
N ASP A 141 -9.98 -13.19 0.49
CA ASP A 141 -8.96 -14.00 1.15
C ASP A 141 -7.63 -13.26 1.13
N VAL A 142 -6.95 -13.25 2.29
CA VAL A 142 -5.74 -12.47 2.51
C VAL A 142 -4.54 -13.39 2.72
N PHE A 143 -3.47 -13.16 1.95
CA PHE A 143 -2.23 -13.92 1.98
C PHE A 143 -1.05 -12.98 2.17
N PHE A 144 -0.37 -13.09 3.31
CA PHE A 144 0.75 -12.21 3.61
C PHE A 144 2.04 -12.97 3.87
N GLY A 145 3.13 -12.44 3.28
CA GLY A 145 4.47 -12.95 3.46
C GLY A 145 5.33 -11.97 4.26
N PHE A 146 6.05 -12.48 5.24
CA PHE A 146 6.99 -11.71 6.04
C PHE A 146 8.33 -12.42 6.10
N ARG A 147 9.37 -11.69 6.48
CA ARG A 147 10.69 -12.30 6.69
C ARG A 147 10.68 -13.20 7.93
N ASP A 148 10.16 -12.69 9.05
CA ASP A 148 10.19 -13.40 10.34
C ASP A 148 8.90 -13.22 11.14
N LYS A 149 8.58 -12.00 11.58
CA LYS A 149 7.44 -11.70 12.45
C LYS A 149 6.34 -10.97 11.69
N PRO A 150 5.12 -11.53 11.62
CA PRO A 150 3.95 -10.83 11.12
C PRO A 150 3.53 -9.69 12.05
N TYR A 151 2.91 -8.65 11.49
CA TYR A 151 2.34 -7.53 12.23
C TYR A 151 0.98 -7.14 11.63
N CYS A 152 0.12 -6.50 12.42
CA CYS A 152 -1.21 -6.01 12.03
C CYS A 152 -2.14 -7.09 11.44
N MET A 153 -2.05 -8.35 11.92
CA MET A 153 -2.85 -9.45 11.36
C MET A 153 -4.25 -9.55 11.95
N GLU A 154 -4.42 -9.18 13.23
CA GLU A 154 -5.71 -9.30 13.92
C GLU A 154 -6.78 -8.41 13.28
N GLU A 155 -6.38 -7.26 12.74
CA GLU A 155 -7.28 -6.28 12.12
C GLU A 155 -8.00 -6.84 10.88
N TYR A 156 -7.39 -7.82 10.20
CA TYR A 156 -7.96 -8.44 9.00
C TYR A 156 -9.04 -9.48 9.31
N ARG A 157 -9.05 -10.08 10.52
CA ARG A 157 -9.93 -11.22 10.85
C ARG A 157 -11.43 -10.90 10.70
N SER A 158 -11.82 -9.66 10.93
CA SER A 158 -13.24 -9.24 10.82
C SER A 158 -13.67 -8.90 9.40
N ILE A 159 -12.72 -8.55 8.52
CA ILE A 159 -12.98 -8.01 7.19
C ILE A 159 -12.52 -8.93 6.04
N ALA A 160 -11.76 -9.98 6.35
CA ALA A 160 -11.33 -11.00 5.40
C ALA A 160 -12.12 -12.30 5.53
N GLY A 161 -12.11 -13.11 4.47
CA GLY A 161 -12.62 -14.49 4.49
C GLY A 161 -11.62 -15.41 5.18
N ILE A 162 -10.45 -15.57 4.60
CA ILE A 162 -9.32 -16.33 5.14
C ILE A 162 -8.14 -15.38 5.32
N VAL A 163 -7.36 -15.58 6.39
CA VAL A 163 -6.06 -14.89 6.58
C VAL A 163 -4.99 -15.97 6.75
N LYS A 164 -4.07 -16.05 5.78
CA LYS A 164 -2.91 -16.96 5.84
C LYS A 164 -1.62 -16.17 5.80
N VAL A 165 -0.64 -16.63 6.54
CA VAL A 165 0.68 -16.02 6.67
C VAL A 165 1.76 -17.02 6.33
N SER A 166 2.79 -16.57 5.60
CA SER A 166 4.07 -17.25 5.44
C SER A 166 5.20 -16.42 6.02
N THR A 167 6.23 -17.09 6.50
CA THR A 167 7.49 -16.46 6.89
C THR A 167 8.67 -17.20 6.29
N ASP A 168 9.70 -16.45 5.90
CA ASP A 168 10.93 -17.03 5.32
C ASP A 168 11.66 -17.92 6.35
N THR A 169 11.53 -17.60 7.64
CA THR A 169 12.14 -18.37 8.73
C THR A 169 11.29 -19.57 9.20
N GLY A 170 10.02 -19.61 8.83
CA GLY A 170 9.07 -20.59 9.37
C GLY A 170 8.67 -20.36 10.82
N ALA A 171 9.01 -19.20 11.40
CA ALA A 171 8.71 -18.90 12.81
C ALA A 171 7.20 -18.77 13.06
N VAL A 172 6.44 -18.29 12.08
CA VAL A 172 4.97 -18.16 12.17
C VAL A 172 4.34 -18.54 10.83
N GLY A 173 3.29 -19.31 10.87
CA GLY A 173 2.53 -19.72 9.69
C GLY A 173 3.27 -20.70 8.80
N PHE A 174 3.14 -20.55 7.50
CA PHE A 174 3.78 -21.43 6.51
C PHE A 174 5.25 -21.04 6.33
N HIS A 175 6.14 -22.03 6.31
CA HIS A 175 7.55 -21.82 5.98
C HIS A 175 7.74 -21.78 4.46
N GLY A 176 7.94 -20.60 3.91
CA GLY A 176 8.09 -20.41 2.45
C GLY A 176 7.52 -19.10 1.96
N PHE A 177 7.34 -19.00 0.65
CA PHE A 177 6.88 -17.78 0.00
C PHE A 177 5.35 -17.66 0.01
N VAL A 178 4.85 -16.46 0.12
CA VAL A 178 3.41 -16.16 0.11
C VAL A 178 2.69 -16.71 -1.13
N THR A 179 3.36 -16.77 -2.27
CA THR A 179 2.83 -17.32 -3.52
C THR A 179 2.57 -18.83 -3.49
N GLN A 180 2.97 -19.51 -2.42
CA GLN A 180 2.69 -20.93 -2.19
C GLN A 180 1.43 -21.14 -1.33
N LEU A 181 0.83 -20.07 -0.81
CA LEU A 181 -0.33 -20.15 0.09
C LEU A 181 -1.68 -20.28 -0.64
N TYR A 182 -1.71 -20.00 -1.94
CA TYR A 182 -2.92 -19.97 -2.75
C TYR A 182 -2.64 -20.46 -4.17
N ASP A 183 -3.69 -20.95 -4.85
CA ASP A 183 -3.67 -21.17 -6.29
C ASP A 183 -4.47 -20.03 -6.97
N PRO A 184 -3.87 -19.25 -7.89
CA PRO A 184 -4.62 -18.22 -8.61
C PRO A 184 -5.88 -18.72 -9.32
N ALA A 185 -5.94 -20.00 -9.70
CA ALA A 185 -7.12 -20.60 -10.36
C ALA A 185 -8.36 -20.65 -9.45
N ASP A 186 -8.21 -20.51 -8.14
CA ASP A 186 -9.33 -20.49 -7.18
C ASP A 186 -10.00 -19.11 -7.09
N TYR A 187 -9.43 -18.08 -7.73
CA TYR A 187 -9.82 -16.68 -7.62
C TYR A 187 -10.18 -16.06 -8.97
N ASP A 188 -11.11 -15.11 -8.94
CA ASP A 188 -11.48 -14.32 -10.11
C ASP A 188 -10.45 -13.21 -10.40
N VAL A 189 -9.76 -12.73 -9.35
CA VAL A 189 -8.72 -11.71 -9.44
C VAL A 189 -7.75 -11.80 -8.25
N VAL A 190 -6.49 -11.45 -8.50
CA VAL A 190 -5.44 -11.36 -7.48
C VAL A 190 -4.90 -9.91 -7.40
N LEU A 191 -4.92 -9.32 -6.20
CA LEU A 191 -4.50 -7.95 -5.92
C LEU A 191 -3.23 -7.99 -5.09
N VAL A 192 -2.12 -7.41 -5.58
CA VAL A 192 -0.78 -7.67 -5.02
C VAL A 192 -0.04 -6.37 -4.68
N CYS A 193 0.62 -6.33 -3.52
CA CYS A 193 1.60 -5.29 -3.18
C CYS A 193 2.77 -5.88 -2.38
N GLY A 194 4.00 -5.49 -2.71
CA GLY A 194 5.20 -5.93 -2.01
C GLY A 194 6.47 -5.89 -2.85
N PRO A 195 7.50 -6.63 -2.48
CA PRO A 195 8.76 -6.67 -3.23
C PRO A 195 8.56 -7.03 -4.70
N THR A 196 9.28 -6.36 -5.59
CA THR A 196 9.14 -6.55 -7.06
C THR A 196 9.26 -8.02 -7.48
N VAL A 197 10.17 -8.77 -6.85
CA VAL A 197 10.35 -10.21 -7.13
C VAL A 197 9.09 -11.01 -6.79
N MET A 198 8.47 -10.71 -5.65
CA MET A 198 7.21 -11.33 -5.22
C MET A 198 6.07 -11.01 -6.20
N MET A 199 5.92 -9.72 -6.56
CA MET A 199 4.88 -9.29 -7.50
C MET A 199 5.04 -9.93 -8.89
N ARG A 200 6.27 -10.01 -9.42
CA ARG A 200 6.56 -10.72 -10.67
C ARG A 200 6.19 -12.20 -10.61
N ASN A 201 6.51 -12.87 -9.50
CA ASN A 201 6.17 -14.27 -9.36
C ASN A 201 4.65 -14.47 -9.27
N ALA A 202 3.94 -13.65 -8.50
CA ALA A 202 2.49 -13.66 -8.44
C ALA A 202 1.86 -13.40 -9.82
N ALA A 203 2.33 -12.38 -10.55
CA ALA A 203 1.89 -12.05 -11.90
C ALA A 203 2.08 -13.22 -12.88
N ARG A 204 3.26 -13.88 -12.84
CA ARG A 204 3.55 -15.05 -13.67
C ARG A 204 2.59 -16.20 -13.37
N LEU A 205 2.38 -16.53 -12.10
CA LEU A 205 1.45 -17.60 -11.69
C LEU A 205 0.02 -17.29 -12.12
N CYS A 206 -0.43 -16.03 -11.98
CA CYS A 206 -1.74 -15.60 -12.46
C CYS A 206 -1.87 -15.73 -13.98
N ALA A 207 -0.84 -15.31 -14.74
CA ALA A 207 -0.83 -15.42 -16.19
C ALA A 207 -0.89 -16.89 -16.66
N GLU A 208 -0.19 -17.81 -15.99
CA GLU A 208 -0.25 -19.25 -16.26
C GLU A 208 -1.63 -19.86 -16.05
N LYS A 209 -2.44 -19.26 -15.17
CA LYS A 209 -3.80 -19.70 -14.85
C LYS A 209 -4.90 -18.90 -15.58
N GLY A 210 -4.51 -17.83 -16.27
CA GLY A 210 -5.48 -16.92 -16.92
C GLY A 210 -6.24 -16.03 -15.93
N THR A 211 -5.76 -15.88 -14.69
CA THR A 211 -6.37 -15.08 -13.64
C THR A 211 -5.90 -13.63 -13.74
N PRO A 212 -6.80 -12.63 -13.81
CA PRO A 212 -6.45 -11.22 -13.75
C PRO A 212 -5.64 -10.89 -12.50
N CYS A 213 -4.61 -10.04 -12.66
CA CYS A 213 -3.73 -9.65 -11.57
C CYS A 213 -3.44 -8.15 -11.62
N PHE A 214 -3.67 -7.44 -10.51
CA PHE A 214 -3.30 -6.04 -10.36
C PHE A 214 -2.20 -5.90 -9.31
N VAL A 215 -1.20 -5.07 -9.62
CA VAL A 215 -0.02 -4.88 -8.77
C VAL A 215 0.13 -3.42 -8.39
N SER A 216 0.42 -3.15 -7.12
CA SER A 216 0.76 -1.81 -6.63
C SER A 216 2.26 -1.65 -6.58
N LEU A 217 2.82 -0.86 -7.52
CA LEU A 217 4.25 -0.64 -7.67
C LEU A 217 4.78 0.43 -6.71
N GLU A 218 5.99 0.20 -6.23
CA GLU A 218 6.78 1.18 -5.49
C GLU A 218 7.95 1.68 -6.33
N LYS A 219 8.18 2.99 -6.32
CA LYS A 219 9.34 3.65 -6.95
C LYS A 219 9.82 4.81 -6.11
N LYS A 220 11.09 5.17 -6.26
CA LYS A 220 11.60 6.44 -5.73
C LYS A 220 10.84 7.58 -6.39
N MET A 221 10.34 8.51 -5.59
CA MET A 221 9.54 9.64 -6.07
C MET A 221 10.15 10.97 -5.62
N ALA A 222 10.04 11.97 -6.49
CA ALA A 222 10.35 13.36 -6.15
C ALA A 222 9.05 14.17 -6.07
N CYS A 223 8.41 14.48 -7.21
CA CYS A 223 7.24 15.37 -7.25
C CYS A 223 5.91 14.71 -6.82
N GLY A 224 5.74 13.41 -6.98
CA GLY A 224 4.49 12.68 -6.68
C GLY A 224 3.32 12.93 -7.64
N ILE A 225 3.45 13.85 -8.61
CA ILE A 225 2.35 14.34 -9.47
C ILE A 225 2.60 14.11 -10.98
N GLY A 226 3.61 13.33 -11.35
CA GLY A 226 3.92 13.00 -12.74
C GLY A 226 4.72 14.06 -13.51
N ALA A 227 5.20 15.11 -12.88
CA ALA A 227 5.91 16.20 -13.54
C ALA A 227 7.39 15.90 -13.79
N CYS A 228 8.09 15.25 -12.85
CA CYS A 228 9.54 15.06 -12.92
C CYS A 228 9.99 13.77 -13.62
N LEU A 229 9.05 12.84 -13.89
CA LEU A 229 9.29 11.53 -14.51
C LEU A 229 10.27 10.60 -13.73
N GLY A 230 10.70 10.98 -12.54
CA GLY A 230 11.66 10.22 -11.73
C GLY A 230 11.19 8.85 -11.27
N CYS A 231 9.86 8.62 -11.24
CA CYS A 231 9.25 7.34 -10.87
C CYS A 231 8.75 6.54 -12.09
N THR A 232 9.29 6.79 -13.28
CA THR A 232 8.88 6.07 -14.49
C THR A 232 9.21 4.58 -14.38
N CYS A 233 8.26 3.74 -14.75
CA CYS A 233 8.46 2.33 -15.03
C CYS A 233 8.22 2.07 -16.52
N GLU A 234 8.93 1.11 -17.07
CA GLU A 234 8.69 0.62 -18.43
C GLU A 234 7.51 -0.33 -18.43
N THR A 235 6.65 -0.19 -19.43
CA THR A 235 5.59 -1.14 -19.72
C THR A 235 6.06 -2.16 -20.76
N ARG A 236 5.36 -3.28 -20.89
CA ARG A 236 5.64 -4.27 -21.95
C ARG A 236 5.53 -3.70 -23.37
N GLY A 237 4.72 -2.64 -23.54
CA GLY A 237 4.61 -1.92 -24.82
C GLY A 237 5.76 -0.97 -25.11
N GLY A 238 6.76 -0.86 -24.21
CA GLY A 238 7.90 0.06 -24.36
C GLY A 238 7.58 1.51 -23.97
N GLU A 239 6.38 1.78 -23.51
CA GLU A 239 6.01 3.11 -23.02
C GLU A 239 6.45 3.30 -21.57
N GLY A 240 6.93 4.50 -21.25
CA GLY A 240 7.24 4.90 -19.88
C GLY A 240 5.97 5.42 -19.18
N LYS A 241 5.59 4.84 -18.04
CA LYS A 241 4.49 5.34 -17.20
C LYS A 241 5.00 5.79 -15.84
N SER A 242 4.57 6.96 -15.38
CA SER A 242 4.92 7.47 -14.06
C SER A 242 4.09 6.77 -12.99
N VAL A 243 4.73 6.07 -12.07
CA VAL A 243 4.06 5.34 -10.98
C VAL A 243 3.19 6.26 -10.13
N CYS A 244 3.62 7.50 -9.89
CA CYS A 244 2.86 8.46 -9.08
C CYS A 244 1.61 9.04 -9.77
N LYS A 245 1.53 9.00 -11.11
CA LYS A 245 0.41 9.59 -11.87
C LYS A 245 -0.45 8.53 -12.55
N ASN A 246 0.18 7.55 -13.20
CA ASN A 246 -0.52 6.49 -13.94
C ASN A 246 -0.84 5.29 -13.05
N GLY A 247 -0.02 5.05 -12.00
CA GLY A 247 -0.20 4.08 -10.94
C GLY A 247 -0.53 4.75 -9.60
N PRO A 248 -0.17 4.12 -8.48
CA PRO A 248 0.74 2.98 -8.34
C PRO A 248 0.16 1.63 -8.76
N VAL A 249 -1.16 1.51 -8.92
CA VAL A 249 -1.81 0.26 -9.29
C VAL A 249 -1.85 0.12 -10.82
N PHE A 250 -1.38 -1.02 -11.31
CA PHE A 250 -1.33 -1.38 -12.73
C PHE A 250 -1.87 -2.79 -12.94
N ASP A 251 -2.37 -3.07 -14.13
CA ASP A 251 -2.50 -4.46 -14.58
C ASP A 251 -1.09 -5.10 -14.63
N ALA A 252 -0.95 -6.26 -14.01
CA ALA A 252 0.34 -6.95 -13.98
C ALA A 252 0.87 -7.31 -15.37
N ALA A 253 -0.03 -7.60 -16.32
CA ALA A 253 0.33 -7.88 -17.72
C ALA A 253 0.91 -6.66 -18.45
N GLU A 254 0.66 -5.45 -17.95
CA GLU A 254 1.21 -4.22 -18.52
C GLU A 254 2.66 -3.97 -18.09
N VAL A 255 3.02 -4.35 -16.86
CA VAL A 255 4.30 -3.96 -16.23
C VAL A 255 5.25 -5.11 -15.95
N PHE A 256 4.82 -6.34 -16.12
CA PHE A 256 5.58 -7.59 -15.98
C PHE A 256 5.31 -8.52 -17.16
#